data_fc06b47f1b117029b66ef6ac112b4ab6
#
_entry.id   fc06b47f1b117029b66ef6ac112b4ab6
#
_cell.length_a   1.000
_cell.length_b   1.000
_cell.length_c   1.000
_cell.angle_alpha   90.00
_cell.angle_beta   90.00
_cell.angle_gamma   90.00
#
_symmetry.space_group_name_H-M   'P 1'
#
loop_
_entity.id
_entity.type
_entity.pdbx_description
1 polymer ?
#
loop_
_entity_poly.entity_id
_entity_poly.type
_entity_poly.pdbx_seq_one_letter_code
_entity_poly.pdbx_strand_id
1 'polypeptide(L)'
;MARAARQKSESGIYHVMLRGCGKQCLFEDDADRIKFLEIISSNTEKYRVSVLAWCLMDNHIHLVLSDRQDDLSLCLKAIAGHYAMYFNSRTAHVGHVFQDRFKSKPIETDGYLLQAVRYVHRNPEKAGIAAAEDYPWSSYAEYLSLGSSEIHVTDTSPVLGMMGGKDAFAKFHSEAVETDSYRFGNRQRLNDQEAQELALKSLGGEVLNSIKTLSKSQRAEPLRALYSIGLSVRQIERVTGIGRWSIERALG
;
A
#
# COMPACT_ATOMS: atom_id res chain seq x y z
N MET A 1 -15.67 -13.56 13.37
CA MET A 1 -14.41 -13.11 14.00
C MET A 1 -14.36 -11.59 13.95
N ALA A 2 -14.08 -10.93 15.07
CA ALA A 2 -13.86 -9.49 15.09
C ALA A 2 -12.63 -9.15 14.24
N ARG A 3 -12.74 -8.17 13.32
CA ARG A 3 -11.62 -7.69 12.52
C ARG A 3 -10.68 -6.88 13.42
N ALA A 4 -9.37 -7.12 13.31
CA ALA A 4 -8.38 -6.34 14.03
C ALA A 4 -8.53 -4.83 13.71
N ALA A 5 -8.25 -4.00 14.71
CA ALA A 5 -8.15 -2.57 14.53
C ALA A 5 -7.02 -2.24 13.53
N ARG A 6 -7.14 -1.10 12.82
CA ARG A 6 -6.07 -0.64 11.94
C ARG A 6 -4.88 -0.18 12.77
N GLN A 7 -3.69 -0.47 12.28
CA GLN A 7 -2.48 0.07 12.85
C GLN A 7 -2.46 1.58 12.64
N LYS A 8 -2.32 2.35 13.71
CA LYS A 8 -2.13 3.80 13.66
C LYS A 8 -0.69 4.10 13.27
N SER A 9 -0.50 5.18 12.50
CA SER A 9 0.81 5.72 12.18
C SER A 9 1.19 6.81 13.17
N GLU A 10 2.43 6.80 13.60
CA GLU A 10 3.00 7.87 14.44
C GLU A 10 3.30 9.11 13.61
N SER A 11 3.68 8.96 12.34
CA SER A 11 3.88 10.06 11.41
C SER A 11 2.58 10.70 10.90
N GLY A 12 1.45 10.00 11.04
CA GLY A 12 0.17 10.34 10.43
C GLY A 12 0.12 10.05 8.92
N ILE A 13 1.12 9.39 8.34
CA ILE A 13 1.16 9.11 6.91
C ILE A 13 0.78 7.65 6.65
N TYR A 14 -0.05 7.45 5.63
CA TYR A 14 -0.57 6.13 5.27
C TYR A 14 -0.56 5.90 3.77
N HIS A 15 -0.15 4.72 3.36
CA HIS A 15 -0.52 4.20 2.05
C HIS A 15 -1.85 3.49 2.15
N VAL A 16 -2.79 3.88 1.30
CA VAL A 16 -4.17 3.38 1.27
C VAL A 16 -4.45 2.71 -0.06
N MET A 17 -5.25 1.64 -0.04
CA MET A 17 -5.77 0.99 -1.24
C MET A 17 -7.27 0.74 -1.11
N LEU A 18 -8.02 1.15 -2.14
CA LEU A 18 -9.40 0.77 -2.37
C LEU A 18 -9.47 -0.19 -3.57
N ARG A 19 -10.35 -1.17 -3.52
CA ARG A 19 -10.48 -2.16 -4.60
C ARG A 19 -11.93 -2.44 -4.94
N GLY A 20 -12.21 -2.59 -6.24
CA GLY A 20 -13.53 -2.98 -6.75
C GLY A 20 -13.97 -4.37 -6.27
N CYS A 21 -15.27 -4.53 -6.02
CA CYS A 21 -15.87 -5.80 -5.64
C CYS A 21 -15.63 -6.85 -6.74
N GLY A 22 -15.16 -8.04 -6.36
CA GLY A 22 -14.84 -9.08 -7.35
C GLY A 22 -13.78 -8.69 -8.39
N LYS A 23 -13.00 -7.63 -8.14
CA LYS A 23 -12.05 -7.00 -9.08
C LYS A 23 -12.73 -6.29 -10.26
N GLN A 24 -14.01 -5.92 -10.13
CA GLN A 24 -14.70 -5.13 -11.17
C GLN A 24 -13.97 -3.82 -11.45
N CYS A 25 -14.16 -3.29 -12.66
CA CYS A 25 -13.74 -1.95 -13.00
C CYS A 25 -14.44 -0.93 -12.10
N LEU A 26 -13.68 0.06 -11.66
CA LEU A 26 -14.16 1.19 -10.88
C LEU A 26 -14.48 2.40 -11.77
N PHE A 27 -13.97 2.41 -12.99
CA PHE A 27 -14.07 3.50 -13.93
C PHE A 27 -14.45 2.94 -15.30
N GLU A 28 -15.59 3.38 -15.85
CA GLU A 28 -16.01 3.01 -17.20
C GLU A 28 -15.31 3.90 -18.24
N ASP A 29 -15.02 5.16 -17.86
CA ASP A 29 -14.32 6.13 -18.70
C ASP A 29 -13.58 7.20 -17.87
N ASP A 30 -13.05 8.19 -18.56
CA ASP A 30 -12.29 9.29 -17.96
C ASP A 30 -13.17 10.22 -17.12
N ALA A 31 -14.45 10.35 -17.44
CA ALA A 31 -15.37 11.15 -16.63
C ALA A 31 -15.55 10.56 -15.21
N ASP A 32 -15.51 9.23 -15.08
CA ASP A 32 -15.53 8.57 -13.76
C ASP A 32 -14.26 8.86 -12.96
N ARG A 33 -13.11 8.88 -13.63
CA ARG A 33 -11.83 9.20 -12.99
C ARG A 33 -11.76 10.64 -12.52
N ILE A 34 -12.22 11.58 -13.37
CA ILE A 34 -12.36 13.00 -13.03
C ILE A 34 -13.29 13.14 -11.83
N LYS A 35 -14.47 12.49 -11.87
CA LYS A 35 -15.42 12.53 -10.76
C LYS A 35 -14.85 11.99 -9.46
N PHE A 36 -14.05 10.94 -9.54
CA PHE A 36 -13.38 10.40 -8.35
C PHE A 36 -12.37 11.41 -7.77
N LEU A 37 -11.60 12.09 -8.61
CA LEU A 37 -10.66 13.14 -8.18
C LEU A 37 -11.39 14.34 -7.54
N GLU A 38 -12.53 14.78 -8.07
CA GLU A 38 -13.38 15.80 -7.45
C GLU A 38 -13.85 15.37 -6.05
N ILE A 39 -14.29 14.11 -5.92
CA ILE A 39 -14.73 13.55 -4.65
C ILE A 39 -13.55 13.45 -3.66
N ILE A 40 -12.35 13.07 -4.11
CA ILE A 40 -11.15 13.11 -3.25
C ILE A 40 -10.91 14.54 -2.79
N SER A 41 -10.80 15.51 -3.71
CA SER A 41 -10.48 16.90 -3.40
C SER A 41 -11.43 17.47 -2.34
N SER A 42 -12.74 17.37 -2.55
CA SER A 42 -13.75 17.91 -1.63
C SER A 42 -13.74 17.25 -0.25
N ASN A 43 -13.50 15.93 -0.17
CA ASN A 43 -13.49 15.23 1.11
C ASN A 43 -12.17 15.40 1.85
N THR A 44 -11.03 15.42 1.15
CA THR A 44 -9.73 15.64 1.80
C THR A 44 -9.62 17.05 2.37
N GLU A 45 -10.15 18.06 1.70
CA GLU A 45 -10.30 19.41 2.23
C GLU A 45 -11.18 19.43 3.49
N LYS A 46 -12.38 18.84 3.41
CA LYS A 46 -13.34 18.79 4.53
C LYS A 46 -12.73 18.14 5.79
N TYR A 47 -12.00 17.04 5.63
CA TYR A 47 -11.42 16.28 6.73
C TYR A 47 -9.96 16.64 7.04
N ARG A 48 -9.41 17.67 6.39
CA ARG A 48 -8.02 18.14 6.55
C ARG A 48 -6.98 17.03 6.40
N VAL A 49 -7.23 16.16 5.43
CA VAL A 49 -6.31 15.09 5.01
C VAL A 49 -5.60 15.56 3.75
N SER A 50 -4.27 15.52 3.71
CA SER A 50 -3.51 15.88 2.51
C SER A 50 -3.25 14.65 1.66
N VAL A 51 -3.37 14.79 0.34
CA VAL A 51 -2.99 13.75 -0.63
C VAL A 51 -1.55 13.99 -1.04
N LEU A 52 -0.67 13.02 -0.77
CA LEU A 52 0.74 13.09 -1.17
C LEU A 52 1.01 12.37 -2.48
N ALA A 53 0.28 11.31 -2.81
CA ALA A 53 0.32 10.67 -4.11
C ALA A 53 -0.96 9.88 -4.38
N TRP A 54 -1.30 9.70 -5.66
CA TRP A 54 -2.40 8.86 -6.08
C TRP A 54 -2.14 8.18 -7.42
N CYS A 55 -2.82 7.04 -7.63
CA CYS A 55 -2.88 6.34 -8.91
C CYS A 55 -4.23 5.61 -9.02
N LEU A 56 -4.97 5.91 -10.08
CA LEU A 56 -6.29 5.33 -10.39
C LEU A 56 -6.10 4.21 -11.42
N MET A 57 -6.06 2.97 -10.96
CA MET A 57 -6.07 1.78 -11.81
C MET A 57 -7.50 1.34 -12.08
N ASP A 58 -7.78 0.62 -13.15
CA ASP A 58 -9.15 0.25 -13.54
C ASP A 58 -9.96 -0.39 -12.41
N ASN A 59 -9.37 -1.26 -11.60
CA ASN A 59 -10.08 -2.01 -10.57
C ASN A 59 -9.58 -1.77 -9.14
N HIS A 60 -8.65 -0.84 -8.94
CA HIS A 60 -8.16 -0.45 -7.62
C HIS A 60 -7.49 0.92 -7.66
N ILE A 61 -7.41 1.54 -6.50
CA ILE A 61 -6.90 2.89 -6.32
C ILE A 61 -5.84 2.85 -5.23
N HIS A 62 -4.71 3.48 -5.48
CA HIS A 62 -3.67 3.73 -4.49
C HIS A 62 -3.61 5.20 -4.13
N LEU A 63 -3.53 5.49 -2.83
CA LEU A 63 -3.38 6.83 -2.28
C LEU A 63 -2.27 6.83 -1.23
N VAL A 64 -1.41 7.84 -1.22
CA VAL A 64 -0.58 8.17 -0.06
C VAL A 64 -1.18 9.41 0.58
N LEU A 65 -1.62 9.28 1.82
CA LEU A 65 -2.36 10.31 2.54
C LEU A 65 -1.64 10.71 3.81
N SER A 66 -1.68 11.99 4.15
CA SER A 66 -1.23 12.53 5.43
C SER A 66 -2.43 13.00 6.24
N ASP A 67 -2.62 12.41 7.41
CA ASP A 67 -3.68 12.70 8.36
C ASP A 67 -3.08 12.95 9.74
N ARG A 68 -3.13 14.18 10.18
CA ARG A 68 -2.62 14.60 11.49
C ARG A 68 -3.71 14.68 12.58
N GLN A 69 -4.99 14.46 12.19
CA GLN A 69 -6.14 14.67 13.08
C GLN A 69 -6.90 13.38 13.41
N ASP A 70 -6.44 12.22 12.90
CA ASP A 70 -7.07 10.90 13.07
C ASP A 70 -8.46 10.80 12.36
N ASP A 71 -8.65 11.59 11.30
CA ASP A 71 -9.89 11.65 10.51
C ASP A 71 -9.86 10.79 9.23
N LEU A 72 -8.73 10.10 8.96
CA LEU A 72 -8.52 9.27 7.76
C LEU A 72 -9.68 8.29 7.52
N SER A 73 -10.16 7.65 8.57
CA SER A 73 -11.23 6.66 8.43
C SER A 73 -12.56 7.28 8.03
N LEU A 74 -12.86 8.48 8.52
CA LEU A 74 -14.07 9.24 8.16
C LEU A 74 -13.96 9.77 6.74
N CYS A 75 -12.80 10.34 6.38
CA CYS A 75 -12.51 10.83 5.05
C CYS A 75 -12.68 9.72 4.00
N LEU A 76 -12.02 8.59 4.19
CA LEU A 76 -12.08 7.48 3.23
C LEU A 76 -13.46 6.81 3.17
N LYS A 77 -14.19 6.76 4.28
CA LYS A 77 -15.59 6.30 4.27
C LYS A 77 -16.46 7.23 3.43
N ALA A 78 -16.27 8.55 3.54
CA ALA A 78 -17.01 9.53 2.77
C ALA A 78 -16.65 9.44 1.27
N ILE A 79 -15.37 9.37 0.93
CA ILE A 79 -14.91 9.19 -0.47
C ILE A 79 -15.53 7.95 -1.09
N ALA A 80 -15.39 6.79 -0.44
CA ALA A 80 -15.93 5.53 -0.95
C ALA A 80 -17.46 5.55 -1.07
N GLY A 81 -18.16 6.17 -0.11
CA GLY A 81 -19.62 6.28 -0.13
C GLY A 81 -20.12 7.19 -1.24
N HIS A 82 -19.53 8.39 -1.40
CA HIS A 82 -19.93 9.33 -2.45
C HIS A 82 -19.64 8.76 -3.84
N TYR A 83 -18.50 8.11 -4.03
CA TYR A 83 -18.20 7.47 -5.31
C TYR A 83 -19.12 6.29 -5.60
N ALA A 84 -19.42 5.44 -4.61
CA ALA A 84 -20.35 4.33 -4.80
C ALA A 84 -21.76 4.80 -5.18
N MET A 85 -22.26 5.88 -4.57
CA MET A 85 -23.55 6.47 -4.97
C MET A 85 -23.53 6.98 -6.41
N TYR A 86 -22.48 7.71 -6.80
CA TYR A 86 -22.29 8.19 -8.16
C TYR A 86 -22.22 7.04 -9.16
N PHE A 87 -21.35 6.06 -8.93
CA PHE A 87 -21.15 4.91 -9.82
C PHE A 87 -22.44 4.11 -10.00
N ASN A 88 -23.13 3.76 -8.90
CA ASN A 88 -24.38 3.01 -8.95
C ASN A 88 -25.47 3.77 -9.72
N SER A 89 -25.59 5.09 -9.51
CA SER A 89 -26.56 5.93 -10.21
C SER A 89 -26.27 6.00 -11.72
N ARG A 90 -24.99 6.10 -12.09
CA ARG A 90 -24.56 6.22 -13.48
C ARG A 90 -24.69 4.91 -14.27
N THR A 91 -24.27 3.80 -13.65
CA THR A 91 -24.17 2.50 -14.32
C THR A 91 -25.37 1.58 -14.09
N ALA A 92 -26.39 2.04 -13.35
CA ALA A 92 -27.51 1.23 -12.84
C ALA A 92 -27.03 -0.03 -12.07
N HIS A 93 -25.80 0.02 -11.51
CA HIS A 93 -25.24 -1.06 -10.71
C HIS A 93 -25.96 -1.13 -9.36
N VAL A 94 -26.25 -2.36 -8.92
CA VAL A 94 -26.87 -2.63 -7.62
C VAL A 94 -25.89 -3.39 -6.75
N GLY A 95 -25.51 -2.82 -5.60
CA GLY A 95 -24.65 -3.49 -4.65
C GLY A 95 -23.41 -2.69 -4.24
N HIS A 96 -22.42 -3.41 -3.70
CA HIS A 96 -21.19 -2.80 -3.24
C HIS A 96 -20.21 -2.57 -4.39
N VAL A 97 -19.81 -1.32 -4.59
CA VAL A 97 -18.76 -0.95 -5.57
C VAL A 97 -17.39 -1.40 -5.07
N PHE A 98 -17.09 -1.19 -3.79
CA PHE A 98 -15.82 -1.60 -3.18
C PHE A 98 -15.94 -2.93 -2.43
N GLN A 99 -14.94 -3.80 -2.61
CA GLN A 99 -14.91 -5.16 -2.10
C GLN A 99 -14.97 -5.23 -0.57
N ASP A 100 -14.26 -4.31 0.10
CA ASP A 100 -14.10 -4.24 1.54
C ASP A 100 -13.90 -2.78 1.97
N ARG A 101 -13.72 -2.56 3.28
CA ARG A 101 -13.13 -1.31 3.75
C ARG A 101 -11.76 -1.14 3.10
N PHE A 102 -11.32 0.10 2.93
CA PHE A 102 -9.96 0.38 2.46
C PHE A 102 -8.90 -0.36 3.30
N LYS A 103 -7.81 -0.74 2.67
CA LYS A 103 -6.60 -1.22 3.35
C LYS A 103 -5.68 -0.03 3.58
N SER A 104 -5.02 0.02 4.72
CA SER A 104 -4.02 1.05 5.02
C SER A 104 -2.77 0.43 5.60
N LYS A 105 -1.62 1.02 5.28
CA LYS A 105 -0.30 0.67 5.80
C LYS A 105 0.36 1.95 6.30
N PRO A 106 0.79 2.03 7.57
CA PRO A 106 1.50 3.20 8.08
C PRO A 106 2.85 3.37 7.40
N ILE A 107 3.27 4.61 7.25
CA ILE A 107 4.54 5.05 6.68
C ILE A 107 5.23 5.87 7.75
N GLU A 108 6.32 5.36 8.34
CA GLU A 108 6.91 5.95 9.54
C GLU A 108 8.23 6.69 9.27
N THR A 109 8.79 6.58 8.08
CA THR A 109 10.06 7.23 7.73
C THR A 109 10.01 7.90 6.36
N ASP A 110 10.81 8.96 6.17
CA ASP A 110 10.91 9.69 4.92
C ASP A 110 11.34 8.77 3.76
N GLY A 111 12.35 7.93 3.99
CA GLY A 111 12.79 6.98 2.97
C GLY A 111 11.69 6.01 2.55
N TYR A 112 10.83 5.60 3.49
CA TYR A 112 9.69 4.74 3.20
C TYR A 112 8.56 5.50 2.50
N LEU A 113 8.38 6.80 2.80
CA LEU A 113 7.45 7.68 2.09
C LEU A 113 7.85 7.83 0.62
N LEU A 114 9.11 8.13 0.34
CA LEU A 114 9.61 8.28 -1.02
C LEU A 114 9.43 6.97 -1.84
N GLN A 115 9.70 5.84 -1.23
CA GLN A 115 9.45 4.54 -1.86
C GLN A 115 7.96 4.27 -2.10
N ALA A 116 7.08 4.68 -1.18
CA ALA A 116 5.64 4.54 -1.33
C ALA A 116 5.10 5.40 -2.47
N VAL A 117 5.55 6.65 -2.58
CA VAL A 117 5.19 7.57 -3.69
C VAL A 117 5.63 6.97 -5.03
N ARG A 118 6.89 6.53 -5.14
CA ARG A 118 7.39 5.86 -6.35
C ARG A 118 6.60 4.59 -6.69
N TYR A 119 6.29 3.79 -5.68
CA TYR A 119 5.47 2.59 -5.86
C TYR A 119 4.10 2.93 -6.43
N VAL A 120 3.43 3.96 -5.91
CA VAL A 120 2.11 4.40 -6.38
C VAL A 120 2.17 4.84 -7.83
N HIS A 121 3.15 5.64 -8.21
CA HIS A 121 3.31 6.11 -9.59
C HIS A 121 3.69 4.98 -10.58
N ARG A 122 4.46 3.97 -10.14
CA ARG A 122 4.87 2.84 -10.99
C ARG A 122 3.89 1.65 -10.99
N ASN A 123 2.69 1.80 -10.41
CA ASN A 123 1.67 0.74 -10.48
C ASN A 123 1.26 0.39 -11.92
N PRO A 124 1.04 1.35 -12.85
CA PRO A 124 0.73 1.06 -14.24
C PRO A 124 1.83 0.26 -14.94
N GLU A 125 3.10 0.61 -14.70
CA GLU A 125 4.26 -0.09 -15.26
C GLU A 125 4.33 -1.55 -14.75
N LYS A 126 4.10 -1.78 -13.46
CA LYS A 126 4.02 -3.12 -12.87
C LYS A 126 2.86 -3.95 -13.42
N ALA A 127 1.81 -3.31 -13.87
CA ALA A 127 0.67 -3.94 -14.53
C ALA A 127 0.86 -4.12 -16.04
N GLY A 128 1.98 -3.65 -16.61
CA GLY A 128 2.28 -3.71 -18.05
C GLY A 128 1.40 -2.77 -18.89
N ILE A 129 0.89 -1.69 -18.30
CA ILE A 129 -0.03 -0.75 -18.97
C ILE A 129 0.73 0.39 -19.63
N ALA A 130 1.52 1.14 -18.87
CA ALA A 130 2.28 2.30 -19.33
C ALA A 130 3.43 2.60 -18.37
N ALA A 131 4.44 3.34 -18.82
CA ALA A 131 5.44 3.93 -17.93
C ALA A 131 4.79 4.97 -17.00
N ALA A 132 5.46 5.27 -15.87
CA ALA A 132 4.88 6.19 -14.87
C ALA A 132 4.65 7.60 -15.44
N GLU A 133 5.54 8.07 -16.32
CA GLU A 133 5.47 9.36 -17.01
C GLU A 133 4.36 9.43 -18.06
N ASP A 134 3.99 8.30 -18.65
CA ASP A 134 3.01 8.21 -19.74
C ASP A 134 1.58 7.89 -19.22
N TYR A 135 1.44 7.59 -17.92
CA TYR A 135 0.14 7.24 -17.35
C TYR A 135 -0.61 8.48 -16.82
N PRO A 136 -1.69 8.93 -17.50
CA PRO A 136 -2.36 10.19 -17.15
C PRO A 136 -3.12 10.15 -15.83
N TRP A 137 -3.46 8.95 -15.32
CA TRP A 137 -4.28 8.76 -14.14
C TRP A 137 -3.46 8.48 -12.89
N SER A 138 -2.37 9.25 -12.73
CA SER A 138 -1.54 9.29 -11.53
C SER A 138 -1.09 10.71 -11.20
N SER A 139 -0.71 10.96 -9.96
CA SER A 139 -0.18 12.25 -9.54
C SER A 139 1.25 12.54 -10.03
N TYR A 140 1.86 11.68 -10.82
CA TYR A 140 3.22 11.89 -11.33
C TYR A 140 3.36 13.22 -12.08
N ALA A 141 2.41 13.53 -12.97
CA ALA A 141 2.40 14.77 -13.75
C ALA A 141 2.27 16.03 -12.86
N GLU A 142 1.54 15.96 -11.74
CA GLU A 142 1.42 17.07 -10.80
C GLU A 142 2.77 17.41 -10.15
N TYR A 143 3.60 16.42 -9.86
CA TYR A 143 4.95 16.62 -9.30
C TYR A 143 5.89 17.35 -10.24
N LEU A 144 5.76 17.11 -11.53
CA LEU A 144 6.59 17.75 -12.54
C LEU A 144 5.96 19.03 -13.12
N SER A 145 4.75 19.36 -12.70
CA SER A 145 3.92 20.42 -13.29
C SER A 145 3.76 20.22 -14.80
N LEU A 146 3.62 18.97 -15.23
CA LEU A 146 3.33 18.57 -16.60
C LEU A 146 1.82 18.46 -16.75
N GLY A 147 1.27 19.14 -17.75
CA GLY A 147 -0.16 19.07 -18.09
C GLY A 147 -1.03 20.15 -17.43
N SER A 148 -2.18 20.35 -18.05
CA SER A 148 -3.21 21.32 -17.66
C SER A 148 -4.38 20.62 -16.96
N SER A 149 -4.14 19.71 -16.03
CA SER A 149 -5.24 19.14 -15.25
C SER A 149 -5.93 20.28 -14.48
N GLU A 150 -7.23 20.45 -14.69
CA GLU A 150 -8.03 21.43 -13.95
C GLU A 150 -8.19 21.04 -12.47
N ILE A 151 -7.89 19.78 -12.12
CA ILE A 151 -8.04 19.24 -10.78
C ILE A 151 -6.67 18.88 -10.24
N HIS A 152 -6.16 19.70 -9.33
CA HIS A 152 -4.95 19.43 -8.56
C HIS A 152 -5.35 18.94 -7.16
N VAL A 153 -4.98 17.71 -6.85
CA VAL A 153 -5.35 17.06 -5.58
C VAL A 153 -4.14 16.88 -4.68
N THR A 154 -2.93 16.91 -5.25
CA THR A 154 -1.71 16.49 -4.55
C THR A 154 -0.99 17.67 -3.89
N ASP A 155 -0.68 17.56 -2.60
CA ASP A 155 0.34 18.37 -1.96
C ASP A 155 1.72 17.76 -2.25
N THR A 156 2.39 18.29 -3.26
CA THR A 156 3.71 17.82 -3.69
C THR A 156 4.86 18.36 -2.84
N SER A 157 4.60 19.40 -2.05
CA SER A 157 5.62 20.17 -1.33
C SER A 157 6.46 19.32 -0.36
N PRO A 158 5.87 18.42 0.48
CA PRO A 158 6.66 17.64 1.42
C PRO A 158 7.66 16.71 0.71
N VAL A 159 7.20 16.02 -0.34
CA VAL A 159 8.02 15.05 -1.08
C VAL A 159 9.12 15.76 -1.88
N LEU A 160 8.77 16.83 -2.60
CA LEU A 160 9.76 17.62 -3.35
C LEU A 160 10.78 18.28 -2.44
N GLY A 161 10.35 18.74 -1.25
CA GLY A 161 11.26 19.30 -0.25
C GLY A 161 12.30 18.29 0.24
N MET A 162 11.87 17.05 0.50
CA MET A 162 12.77 15.95 0.92
C MET A 162 13.76 15.57 -0.18
N MET A 163 13.37 15.68 -1.45
CA MET A 163 14.18 15.23 -2.59
C MET A 163 15.08 16.33 -3.16
N GLY A 164 14.86 17.60 -2.83
CA GLY A 164 15.59 18.72 -3.40
C GLY A 164 15.05 19.21 -4.75
N GLY A 165 13.79 18.87 -5.08
CA GLY A 165 13.07 19.42 -6.23
C GLY A 165 12.67 18.42 -7.31
N LYS A 166 12.13 18.95 -8.42
CA LYS A 166 11.51 18.18 -9.49
C LYS A 166 12.50 17.30 -10.26
N ASP A 167 13.71 17.79 -10.51
CA ASP A 167 14.73 17.06 -11.27
C ASP A 167 15.19 15.82 -10.49
N ALA A 168 15.39 15.96 -9.18
CA ALA A 168 15.72 14.83 -8.31
C ALA A 168 14.57 13.83 -8.21
N PHE A 169 13.32 14.30 -8.20
CA PHE A 169 12.14 13.46 -8.24
C PHE A 169 12.06 12.65 -9.54
N ALA A 170 12.23 13.29 -10.70
CA ALA A 170 12.24 12.63 -12.01
C ALA A 170 13.36 11.57 -12.09
N LYS A 171 14.58 11.93 -11.68
CA LYS A 171 15.70 11.00 -11.62
C LYS A 171 15.41 9.80 -10.73
N PHE A 172 14.88 10.02 -9.53
CA PHE A 172 14.53 8.94 -8.60
C PHE A 172 13.50 7.97 -9.19
N HIS A 173 12.53 8.46 -9.98
CA HIS A 173 11.55 7.61 -10.63
C HIS A 173 12.11 6.83 -11.82
N SER A 174 13.07 7.38 -12.57
CA SER A 174 13.70 6.72 -13.71
C SER A 174 14.74 5.66 -13.31
N GLU A 175 15.28 5.71 -12.09
CA GLU A 175 16.27 4.74 -11.62
C GLU A 175 15.69 3.33 -11.54
N ALA A 176 16.43 2.35 -12.06
CA ALA A 176 16.09 0.94 -11.91
C ALA A 176 16.08 0.54 -10.43
N VAL A 177 15.05 -0.13 -9.98
CA VAL A 177 14.95 -0.64 -8.61
C VAL A 177 15.43 -2.08 -8.60
N GLU A 178 16.63 -2.32 -8.11
CA GLU A 178 17.19 -3.68 -8.02
C GLU A 178 16.41 -4.60 -7.08
N THR A 179 15.72 -4.03 -6.10
CA THR A 179 14.81 -4.76 -5.21
C THR A 179 13.62 -3.89 -4.85
N ASP A 180 12.41 -4.38 -5.09
CA ASP A 180 11.15 -3.72 -4.72
C ASP A 180 11.02 -3.71 -3.18
N SER A 181 11.75 -2.81 -2.52
CA SER A 181 11.80 -2.67 -1.05
C SER A 181 10.45 -2.21 -0.48
N TYR A 182 9.59 -1.61 -1.33
CA TYR A 182 8.25 -1.19 -0.96
C TYR A 182 7.19 -2.09 -1.59
N ARG A 183 6.33 -2.68 -0.76
CA ARG A 183 5.14 -3.42 -1.20
C ARG A 183 3.93 -3.02 -0.39
N PHE A 184 2.81 -2.75 -1.08
CA PHE A 184 1.53 -2.58 -0.42
C PHE A 184 0.91 -3.94 -0.16
N GLY A 185 0.67 -4.24 1.09
CA GLY A 185 0.08 -5.50 1.53
C GLY A 185 0.96 -6.22 2.53
N ASN A 186 0.32 -6.88 3.48
CA ASN A 186 1.03 -7.78 4.37
C ASN A 186 1.62 -8.91 3.54
N ARG A 187 2.94 -9.02 3.59
CA ARG A 187 3.75 -10.17 3.18
C ARG A 187 3.46 -10.67 1.76
N GLN A 188 4.50 -10.65 0.96
CA GLN A 188 4.58 -11.55 -0.17
C GLN A 188 4.01 -12.90 0.26
N ARG A 189 3.09 -13.47 -0.51
CA ARG A 189 2.97 -14.91 -0.49
C ARG A 189 4.22 -15.43 -1.20
N LEU A 190 5.31 -15.49 -0.44
CA LEU A 190 6.44 -16.28 -0.85
C LEU A 190 5.87 -17.67 -1.16
N ASN A 191 6.25 -18.26 -2.27
CA ASN A 191 6.00 -19.68 -2.44
C ASN A 191 6.81 -20.44 -1.37
N ASP A 192 6.54 -21.71 -1.17
CA ASP A 192 7.17 -22.46 -0.09
C ASP A 192 8.70 -22.59 -0.30
N GLN A 193 9.17 -22.58 -1.55
CA GLN A 193 10.59 -22.61 -1.89
C GLN A 193 11.28 -21.27 -1.55
N GLU A 194 10.71 -20.16 -1.97
CA GLU A 194 11.21 -18.81 -1.61
C GLU A 194 11.23 -18.58 -0.10
N ALA A 195 10.20 -19.07 0.61
CA ALA A 195 10.14 -18.98 2.07
C ALA A 195 11.27 -19.79 2.73
N GLN A 196 11.61 -20.95 2.18
CA GLN A 196 12.68 -21.80 2.66
C GLN A 196 14.06 -21.21 2.39
N GLU A 197 14.28 -20.66 1.18
CA GLU A 197 15.53 -19.97 0.83
C GLU A 197 15.75 -18.73 1.70
N LEU A 198 14.70 -17.94 1.94
CA LEU A 198 14.77 -16.75 2.78
C LEU A 198 15.06 -17.11 4.25
N ALA A 199 14.44 -18.18 4.75
CA ALA A 199 14.71 -18.69 6.10
C ALA A 199 16.14 -19.20 6.28
N LEU A 200 16.65 -19.94 5.29
CA LEU A 200 18.04 -20.41 5.26
C LEU A 200 19.02 -19.23 5.24
N LYS A 201 18.75 -18.21 4.44
CA LYS A 201 19.59 -17.00 4.37
C LYS A 201 19.58 -16.21 5.68
N SER A 202 18.46 -16.20 6.40
CA SER A 202 18.29 -15.42 7.63
C SER A 202 18.88 -16.09 8.87
N LEU A 203 18.65 -17.40 9.05
CA LEU A 203 19.03 -18.13 10.26
C LEU A 203 20.23 -19.05 10.07
N GLY A 204 20.58 -19.38 8.83
CA GLY A 204 21.53 -20.45 8.53
C GLY A 204 20.92 -21.84 8.66
N GLY A 205 21.50 -22.81 7.94
CA GLY A 205 20.97 -24.18 7.87
C GLY A 205 21.01 -24.92 9.22
N GLU A 206 22.05 -24.71 10.03
CA GLU A 206 22.20 -25.36 11.32
C GLU A 206 21.11 -24.95 12.32
N VAL A 207 20.85 -23.64 12.43
CA VAL A 207 19.82 -23.10 13.33
C VAL A 207 18.44 -23.53 12.87
N LEU A 208 18.17 -23.50 11.56
CA LEU A 208 16.88 -23.88 11.01
C LEU A 208 16.58 -25.37 11.26
N ASN A 209 17.57 -26.26 11.10
CA ASN A 209 17.41 -27.70 11.32
C ASN A 209 17.28 -28.06 12.82
N SER A 210 17.95 -27.31 13.69
CA SER A 210 17.96 -27.55 15.14
C SER A 210 16.82 -26.82 15.88
N ILE A 211 16.09 -25.90 15.26
CA ILE A 211 15.10 -25.03 15.91
C ILE A 211 14.02 -25.80 16.69
N LYS A 212 13.68 -27.02 16.25
CA LYS A 212 12.73 -27.91 16.94
C LYS A 212 13.24 -28.45 18.26
N THR A 213 14.57 -28.61 18.39
CA THR A 213 15.21 -29.18 19.58
C THR A 213 15.49 -28.12 20.63
N LEU A 214 15.46 -26.84 20.28
CA LEU A 214 15.66 -25.72 21.19
C LEU A 214 14.54 -25.65 22.24
N SER A 215 14.85 -25.10 23.41
CA SER A 215 13.84 -24.79 24.44
C SER A 215 12.87 -23.68 23.96
N LYS A 216 11.70 -23.56 24.61
CA LYS A 216 10.68 -22.55 24.22
C LYS A 216 11.22 -21.13 24.24
N SER A 217 12.08 -20.78 25.20
CA SER A 217 12.72 -19.46 25.30
C SER A 217 13.70 -19.20 24.15
N GLN A 218 14.51 -20.21 23.82
CA GLN A 218 15.51 -20.11 22.75
C GLN A 218 14.91 -20.05 21.35
N ARG A 219 13.70 -20.62 21.14
CA ARG A 219 12.98 -20.56 19.86
C ARG A 219 12.39 -19.19 19.57
N ALA A 220 12.11 -18.39 20.60
CA ALA A 220 11.35 -17.15 20.43
C ALA A 220 12.06 -16.15 19.50
N GLU A 221 13.36 -15.97 19.67
CA GLU A 221 14.15 -15.05 18.85
C GLU A 221 14.23 -15.48 17.37
N PRO A 222 14.62 -16.72 17.02
CA PRO A 222 14.58 -17.20 15.64
C PRO A 222 13.20 -17.11 15.00
N LEU A 223 12.13 -17.42 15.73
CA LEU A 223 10.75 -17.31 15.20
C LEU A 223 10.35 -15.86 14.92
N ARG A 224 10.74 -14.92 15.79
CA ARG A 224 10.56 -13.48 15.57
C ARG A 224 11.37 -12.99 14.38
N ALA A 225 12.62 -13.44 14.23
CA ALA A 225 13.46 -13.12 13.07
C ALA A 225 12.81 -13.58 11.76
N LEU A 226 12.34 -14.82 11.68
CA LEU A 226 11.59 -15.31 10.51
C LEU A 226 10.32 -14.51 10.24
N TYR A 227 9.64 -14.09 11.31
CA TYR A 227 8.46 -13.27 11.18
C TYR A 227 8.78 -11.85 10.69
N SER A 228 9.88 -11.24 11.17
CA SER A 228 10.30 -9.88 10.77
C SER A 228 10.74 -9.79 9.31
N ILE A 229 11.38 -10.83 8.78
CA ILE A 229 11.76 -10.90 7.36
C ILE A 229 10.57 -11.22 6.42
N GLY A 230 9.35 -11.36 6.96
CA GLY A 230 8.14 -11.42 6.14
C GLY A 230 7.47 -12.79 6.02
N LEU A 231 7.97 -13.86 6.64
CA LEU A 231 7.30 -15.16 6.61
C LEU A 231 5.99 -15.12 7.40
N SER A 232 4.93 -15.70 6.84
CA SER A 232 3.66 -15.90 7.56
C SER A 232 3.81 -17.03 8.60
N VAL A 233 2.93 -17.04 9.62
CA VAL A 233 2.90 -18.12 10.62
C VAL A 233 2.79 -19.51 9.96
N ARG A 234 2.00 -19.64 8.87
CA ARG A 234 1.90 -20.89 8.09
C ARG A 234 3.21 -21.27 7.41
N GLN A 235 3.96 -20.32 6.88
CA GLN A 235 5.27 -20.56 6.25
C GLN A 235 6.31 -20.90 7.29
N ILE A 236 6.33 -20.18 8.42
CA ILE A 236 7.20 -20.50 9.55
C ILE A 236 6.91 -21.93 10.06
N GLU A 237 5.63 -22.32 10.18
CA GLU A 237 5.23 -23.69 10.53
C GLU A 237 5.80 -24.72 9.55
N ARG A 238 5.67 -24.49 8.23
CA ARG A 238 6.19 -25.41 7.21
C ARG A 238 7.71 -25.50 7.19
N VAL A 239 8.38 -24.36 7.29
CA VAL A 239 9.86 -24.27 7.22
C VAL A 239 10.50 -24.82 8.50
N THR A 240 9.93 -24.54 9.67
CA THR A 240 10.48 -24.97 10.97
C THR A 240 9.85 -26.24 11.52
N GLY A 241 8.64 -26.57 11.06
CA GLY A 241 7.81 -27.64 11.60
C GLY A 241 7.35 -27.43 13.03
N ILE A 242 7.39 -26.21 13.55
CA ILE A 242 6.84 -25.82 14.85
C ILE A 242 5.38 -25.46 14.68
N GLY A 243 4.49 -26.01 15.51
CA GLY A 243 3.05 -25.76 15.42
C GLY A 243 2.67 -24.30 15.64
N ARG A 244 1.63 -23.83 14.93
CA ARG A 244 1.15 -22.43 14.89
C ARG A 244 0.97 -21.79 16.25
N TRP A 245 0.34 -22.48 17.17
CA TRP A 245 0.10 -21.95 18.52
C TRP A 245 1.40 -21.57 19.24
N SER A 246 2.46 -22.39 19.07
CA SER A 246 3.79 -22.10 19.63
C SER A 246 4.46 -20.91 18.96
N ILE A 247 4.25 -20.74 17.64
CA ILE A 247 4.76 -19.60 16.88
C ILE A 247 4.03 -18.32 17.30
N GLU A 248 2.69 -18.33 17.31
CA GLU A 248 1.87 -17.18 17.72
C GLU A 248 2.20 -16.71 19.14
N ARG A 249 2.41 -17.66 20.06
CA ARG A 249 2.83 -17.35 21.43
C ARG A 249 4.25 -16.76 21.52
N ALA A 250 5.13 -17.10 20.60
CA ALA A 250 6.49 -16.53 20.56
C ALA A 250 6.53 -15.12 19.96
N LEU A 251 5.50 -14.76 19.18
CA LEU A 251 5.40 -13.48 18.48
C LEU A 251 4.71 -12.40 19.32
N GLY A 252 4.03 -12.76 20.35
CA GLY A 252 3.39 -11.79 21.19
C GLY A 252 2.23 -12.19 21.96
#